data_29ef77b7febe50ece2d4455d0d31d1a5
#
_entry.id   29ef77b7febe50ece2d4455d0d31d1a5
#
_cell.length_a   1.000
_cell.length_b   1.000
_cell.length_c   1.000
_cell.angle_alpha   90.00
_cell.angle_beta   90.00
_cell.angle_gamma   90.00
#
_symmetry.space_group_name_H-M   'P 1'
#
loop_
_entity.id
_entity.type
_entity.pdbx_description
1 polymer ?
#
loop_
_entity_poly.entity_id
_entity_poly.type
_entity_poly.pdbx_seq_one_letter_code
_entity_poly.pdbx_strand_id
1 'polypeptide(L)'
;INSTGGVVRLADMEKSVIGEISLKIFINGTEYASLLCLNQFAPELAVGFLYSEGVIDTMADVASLTYNDRLFAVIIELVPGKSVEKSESLRSVTSGCGKCFTYINPIKNEKYQTIDCQRRYSLSHILLSMKRFERQSVVYRRVGGVHSVLFHHHSFGVFIEDIGRHNCFDKITGILLTNDKMQLVRDSVFFVSGRVSSE
;
A
#
# COMPACT_ATOMS: atom_id res chain seq x y z
N ILE A 1 20.10 -23.32 20.58
CA ILE A 1 20.62 -24.70 20.72
C ILE A 1 21.53 -24.67 21.93
N ASN A 2 21.07 -25.16 23.06
CA ASN A 2 21.90 -25.31 24.27
C ASN A 2 22.36 -26.75 24.34
N SER A 3 23.66 -26.98 24.18
CA SER A 3 24.26 -28.31 24.35
C SER A 3 24.85 -28.42 25.76
N THR A 4 24.23 -29.16 26.61
CA THR A 4 24.84 -29.70 27.83
C THR A 4 24.69 -31.21 27.80
N GLY A 5 25.79 -31.95 27.67
CA GLY A 5 25.82 -33.38 27.80
C GLY A 5 25.14 -34.21 26.70
N GLY A 6 25.30 -33.86 25.43
CA GLY A 6 24.91 -34.69 24.29
C GLY A 6 23.39 -34.75 23.99
N VAL A 7 22.54 -34.02 24.70
CA VAL A 7 21.09 -33.94 24.43
C VAL A 7 20.73 -32.59 23.84
N VAL A 8 20.35 -32.57 22.59
CA VAL A 8 19.76 -31.40 21.94
C VAL A 8 18.27 -31.37 22.28
N ARG A 9 17.83 -30.41 23.07
CA ARG A 9 16.41 -30.11 23.26
C ARG A 9 16.01 -28.99 22.30
N LEU A 10 15.13 -29.28 21.36
CA LEU A 10 14.37 -28.31 20.61
C LEU A 10 13.20 -27.84 21.47
N ALA A 11 13.14 -26.58 21.80
CA ALA A 11 11.96 -26.00 22.41
C ALA A 11 10.89 -25.81 21.34
N ASP A 12 9.71 -26.38 21.54
CA ASP A 12 8.55 -26.07 20.70
C ASP A 12 8.18 -24.60 20.90
N MET A 13 8.34 -23.80 19.88
CA MET A 13 7.94 -22.39 19.88
C MET A 13 6.73 -22.23 18.96
N GLU A 14 5.60 -21.84 19.50
CA GLU A 14 4.49 -21.36 18.71
C GLU A 14 4.84 -19.98 18.14
N LYS A 15 4.92 -19.88 16.82
CA LYS A 15 5.15 -18.63 16.11
C LYS A 15 3.94 -18.31 15.26
N SER A 16 3.36 -17.12 15.47
CA SER A 16 2.32 -16.60 14.58
C SER A 16 2.93 -16.31 13.20
N VAL A 17 2.20 -16.64 12.15
CA VAL A 17 2.60 -16.38 10.75
C VAL A 17 1.62 -15.36 10.17
N ILE A 18 2.10 -14.51 9.25
CA ILE A 18 1.26 -13.56 8.54
C ILE A 18 0.42 -14.34 7.52
N GLY A 19 -0.89 -14.10 7.53
CA GLY A 19 -1.79 -14.53 6.45
C GLY A 19 -1.80 -13.50 5.34
N GLU A 20 -1.22 -13.83 4.19
CA GLU A 20 -1.32 -13.03 2.99
C GLU A 20 -2.44 -13.52 2.08
N ILE A 21 -3.02 -12.62 1.29
CA ILE A 21 -4.01 -12.93 0.26
C ILE A 21 -3.51 -12.48 -1.10
N SER A 22 -4.03 -13.11 -2.16
CA SER A 22 -3.89 -12.64 -3.53
C SER A 22 -5.15 -11.86 -3.88
N LEU A 23 -5.08 -10.53 -3.79
CA LEU A 23 -6.15 -9.62 -4.13
C LEU A 23 -6.25 -9.47 -5.65
N LYS A 24 -7.38 -9.88 -6.23
CA LYS A 24 -7.66 -9.71 -7.65
C LYS A 24 -8.37 -8.39 -7.91
N ILE A 25 -7.93 -7.66 -8.91
CA ILE A 25 -8.54 -6.40 -9.34
C ILE A 25 -9.12 -6.59 -10.74
N PHE A 26 -10.42 -6.38 -10.86
CA PHE A 26 -11.14 -6.42 -12.13
C PHE A 26 -11.57 -5.01 -12.53
N ILE A 27 -11.39 -4.69 -13.81
CA ILE A 27 -11.83 -3.41 -14.39
C ILE A 27 -12.75 -3.74 -15.57
N ASN A 28 -13.97 -3.21 -15.56
CA ASN A 28 -14.95 -3.41 -16.64
C ASN A 28 -15.09 -4.90 -17.00
N GLY A 29 -15.20 -5.77 -15.98
CA GLY A 29 -15.36 -7.21 -16.13
C GLY A 29 -14.10 -8.00 -16.54
N THR A 30 -12.95 -7.36 -16.69
CA THR A 30 -11.68 -8.02 -17.05
C THR A 30 -10.69 -7.99 -15.89
N GLU A 31 -10.03 -9.12 -15.59
CA GLU A 31 -8.96 -9.14 -14.58
C GLU A 31 -7.77 -8.26 -15.04
N TYR A 32 -7.45 -7.27 -14.23
CA TYR A 32 -6.40 -6.29 -14.53
C TYR A 32 -5.09 -6.61 -13.81
N ALA A 33 -5.15 -6.96 -12.52
CA ALA A 33 -3.99 -7.25 -11.71
C ALA A 33 -4.31 -8.21 -10.56
N SER A 34 -3.25 -8.80 -9.99
CA SER A 34 -3.32 -9.58 -8.77
C SER A 34 -2.19 -9.14 -7.83
N LEU A 35 -2.54 -8.71 -6.62
CA LEU A 35 -1.62 -8.15 -5.63
C LEU A 35 -1.54 -9.05 -4.40
N LEU A 36 -0.32 -9.45 -3.99
CA LEU A 36 -0.12 -10.09 -2.69
C LEU A 36 -0.11 -9.02 -1.60
N CYS A 37 -1.02 -9.14 -0.63
CA CYS A 37 -1.20 -8.12 0.42
C CYS A 37 -1.79 -8.72 1.70
N LEU A 38 -1.83 -7.93 2.78
CA LEU A 38 -2.67 -8.20 3.92
C LEU A 38 -4.13 -7.86 3.61
N ASN A 39 -5.07 -8.71 4.09
CA ASN A 39 -6.51 -8.51 3.89
C ASN A 39 -7.06 -7.38 4.77
N GLN A 40 -6.52 -6.18 4.60
CA GLN A 40 -6.98 -4.95 5.23
C GLN A 40 -6.96 -3.84 4.19
N PHE A 41 -8.03 -3.04 4.12
CA PHE A 41 -8.15 -1.95 3.16
C PHE A 41 -8.00 -2.43 1.70
N ALA A 42 -8.60 -3.58 1.36
CA ALA A 42 -8.50 -4.17 0.02
C ALA A 42 -9.13 -3.29 -1.08
N PRO A 43 -10.32 -2.68 -0.87
CA PRO A 43 -10.87 -1.71 -1.82
C PRO A 43 -9.95 -0.51 -2.04
N GLU A 44 -9.43 0.05 -0.95
CA GLU A 44 -8.54 1.21 -1.01
C GLU A 44 -7.21 0.86 -1.65
N LEU A 45 -6.68 -0.36 -1.42
CA LEU A 45 -5.50 -0.85 -2.13
C LEU A 45 -5.73 -0.85 -3.63
N ALA A 46 -6.88 -1.36 -4.09
CA ALA A 46 -7.20 -1.40 -5.51
C ALA A 46 -7.31 0.02 -6.11
N VAL A 47 -8.01 0.93 -5.42
CA VAL A 47 -8.14 2.34 -5.86
C VAL A 47 -6.78 3.02 -5.93
N GLY A 48 -5.97 2.90 -4.89
CA GLY A 48 -4.65 3.52 -4.86
C GLY A 48 -3.70 2.96 -5.91
N PHE A 49 -3.73 1.64 -6.11
CA PHE A 49 -2.98 0.97 -7.17
C PHE A 49 -3.38 1.50 -8.57
N LEU A 50 -4.68 1.62 -8.87
CA LEU A 50 -5.15 2.16 -10.15
C LEU A 50 -4.77 3.63 -10.34
N TYR A 51 -4.73 4.42 -9.27
CA TYR A 51 -4.23 5.78 -9.30
C TYR A 51 -2.72 5.82 -9.60
N SER A 52 -1.93 4.99 -8.92
CA SER A 52 -0.48 4.87 -9.14
C SER A 52 -0.15 4.40 -10.57
N GLU A 53 -0.94 3.47 -11.12
CA GLU A 53 -0.83 3.03 -12.51
C GLU A 53 -1.37 4.07 -13.53
N GLY A 54 -2.07 5.14 -13.07
CA GLY A 54 -2.65 6.18 -13.92
C GLY A 54 -3.87 5.75 -14.71
N VAL A 55 -4.52 4.70 -14.23
CA VAL A 55 -5.82 4.25 -14.76
C VAL A 55 -6.92 5.21 -14.36
N ILE A 56 -6.87 5.72 -13.14
CA ILE A 56 -7.77 6.76 -12.63
C ILE A 56 -6.96 7.98 -12.14
N ASP A 57 -7.55 9.16 -12.22
CA ASP A 57 -7.01 10.39 -11.67
C ASP A 57 -7.75 10.82 -10.40
N THR A 58 -9.03 10.49 -10.30
CA THR A 58 -9.91 10.81 -9.17
C THR A 58 -10.97 9.73 -9.00
N MET A 59 -11.72 9.79 -7.89
CA MET A 59 -12.88 8.90 -7.67
C MET A 59 -14.04 9.18 -8.65
N ALA A 60 -14.07 10.32 -9.32
CA ALA A 60 -15.05 10.60 -10.38
C ALA A 60 -14.89 9.71 -11.62
N ASP A 61 -13.73 9.08 -11.79
CA ASP A 61 -13.46 8.11 -12.86
C ASP A 61 -14.07 6.73 -12.59
N VAL A 62 -14.53 6.49 -11.36
CA VAL A 62 -15.08 5.22 -10.90
C VAL A 62 -16.61 5.30 -10.85
N ALA A 63 -17.30 4.53 -11.71
CA ALA A 63 -18.75 4.45 -11.72
C ALA A 63 -19.27 3.54 -10.60
N SER A 64 -18.59 2.43 -10.33
CA SER A 64 -18.91 1.54 -9.21
C SER A 64 -17.67 0.80 -8.71
N LEU A 65 -17.69 0.45 -7.41
CA LEU A 65 -16.67 -0.37 -6.76
C LEU A 65 -17.36 -1.38 -5.85
N THR A 66 -17.03 -2.66 -6.01
CA THR A 66 -17.52 -3.74 -5.17
C THR A 66 -16.37 -4.63 -4.70
N TYR A 67 -16.37 -5.00 -3.43
CA TYR A 67 -15.42 -5.96 -2.87
C TYR A 67 -16.10 -7.27 -2.53
N ASN A 68 -15.57 -8.37 -3.03
CA ASN A 68 -15.95 -9.73 -2.65
C ASN A 68 -14.88 -10.33 -1.74
N ASP A 69 -15.17 -10.40 -0.45
CA ASP A 69 -14.26 -10.87 0.60
C ASP A 69 -13.96 -12.37 0.53
N ARG A 70 -14.88 -13.16 -0.03
CA ARG A 70 -14.69 -14.62 -0.19
C ARG A 70 -13.72 -14.95 -1.32
N LEU A 71 -13.74 -14.16 -2.37
CA LEU A 71 -12.89 -14.34 -3.55
C LEU A 71 -11.65 -13.45 -3.51
N PHE A 72 -11.54 -12.57 -2.52
CA PHE A 72 -10.52 -11.52 -2.44
C PHE A 72 -10.44 -10.75 -3.75
N ALA A 73 -11.58 -10.28 -4.25
CA ALA A 73 -11.69 -9.62 -5.53
C ALA A 73 -12.34 -8.24 -5.39
N VAL A 74 -11.69 -7.22 -5.93
CA VAL A 74 -12.25 -5.87 -6.11
C VAL A 74 -12.67 -5.73 -7.57
N ILE A 75 -13.92 -5.39 -7.79
CA ILE A 75 -14.53 -5.18 -9.11
C ILE A 75 -14.82 -3.71 -9.25
N ILE A 76 -14.24 -3.08 -10.26
CA ILE A 76 -14.36 -1.65 -10.54
C ILE A 76 -14.90 -1.45 -11.93
N GLU A 77 -15.97 -0.67 -12.04
CA GLU A 77 -16.48 -0.18 -13.31
C GLU A 77 -16.06 1.29 -13.46
N LEU A 78 -15.43 1.61 -14.57
CA LEU A 78 -15.04 2.97 -14.90
C LEU A 78 -16.18 3.70 -15.60
N VAL A 79 -16.20 5.01 -15.51
CA VAL A 79 -17.17 5.84 -16.23
C VAL A 79 -17.04 5.70 -17.75
N PRO A 80 -18.12 5.88 -18.52
CA PRO A 80 -18.08 5.82 -19.98
C PRO A 80 -17.01 6.76 -20.57
N GLY A 81 -16.26 6.25 -21.53
CA GLY A 81 -15.18 6.99 -22.21
C GLY A 81 -13.80 6.87 -21.56
N LYS A 82 -13.70 6.33 -20.33
CA LYS A 82 -12.40 5.97 -19.73
C LYS A 82 -12.09 4.52 -20.08
N SER A 83 -11.05 4.30 -20.86
CA SER A 83 -10.59 2.96 -21.26
C SER A 83 -9.23 2.66 -20.64
N VAL A 84 -9.01 1.40 -20.32
CA VAL A 84 -7.69 0.90 -19.90
C VAL A 84 -7.01 0.32 -21.15
N GLU A 85 -5.83 0.83 -21.49
CA GLU A 85 -5.03 0.19 -22.52
C GLU A 85 -4.66 -1.22 -22.03
N LYS A 86 -5.10 -2.24 -22.77
CA LYS A 86 -4.78 -3.63 -22.45
C LYS A 86 -3.28 -3.86 -22.61
N SER A 87 -2.58 -4.00 -21.49
CA SER A 87 -1.28 -4.70 -21.52
C SER A 87 -1.56 -6.17 -21.86
N GLU A 88 -0.96 -6.70 -22.90
CA GLU A 88 -1.18 -8.08 -23.39
C GLU A 88 -0.74 -9.18 -22.40
N SER A 89 -0.21 -8.84 -21.24
CA SER A 89 0.21 -9.79 -20.21
C SER A 89 -0.41 -9.48 -18.87
N LEU A 90 -1.19 -10.42 -18.32
CA LEU A 90 -1.57 -10.48 -16.91
C LEU A 90 -0.32 -10.36 -16.05
N ARG A 91 -0.24 -9.31 -15.23
CA ARG A 91 0.89 -9.09 -14.35
C ARG A 91 0.54 -9.51 -12.94
N SER A 92 1.17 -10.58 -12.47
CA SER A 92 1.26 -10.84 -11.03
C SER A 92 2.26 -9.88 -10.43
N VAL A 93 1.80 -8.94 -9.62
CA VAL A 93 2.66 -8.07 -8.83
C VAL A 93 2.94 -8.79 -7.51
N THR A 94 4.14 -9.36 -7.39
CA THR A 94 4.56 -9.98 -6.12
C THR A 94 5.08 -8.90 -5.18
N SER A 95 4.65 -8.93 -3.91
CA SER A 95 5.09 -8.03 -2.85
C SER A 95 6.57 -8.21 -2.44
N GLY A 96 7.22 -9.23 -2.97
CA GLY A 96 8.61 -9.56 -2.65
C GLY A 96 9.59 -8.60 -3.32
N CYS A 97 10.69 -8.31 -2.61
CA CYS A 97 11.81 -7.44 -3.00
C CYS A 97 12.56 -7.82 -4.29
N GLY A 98 11.89 -8.30 -5.30
CA GLY A 98 12.48 -8.73 -6.56
C GLY A 98 11.55 -8.50 -7.74
N LYS A 99 11.80 -7.45 -8.49
CA LYS A 99 11.28 -7.18 -9.83
C LYS A 99 9.74 -7.14 -9.94
N CYS A 100 9.11 -6.19 -9.27
CA CYS A 100 7.90 -5.61 -9.83
C CYS A 100 8.32 -4.91 -11.12
N PHE A 101 7.95 -5.46 -12.26
CA PHE A 101 7.96 -4.69 -13.49
C PHE A 101 6.74 -3.76 -13.44
N THR A 102 6.87 -2.65 -12.73
CA THR A 102 6.02 -1.51 -12.97
C THR A 102 6.34 -1.05 -14.38
N TYR A 103 5.35 -1.06 -15.23
CA TYR A 103 5.47 -0.41 -16.53
C TYR A 103 5.58 1.09 -16.23
N ILE A 104 6.81 1.60 -16.20
CA ILE A 104 7.01 3.04 -16.14
C ILE A 104 6.45 3.57 -17.45
N ASN A 105 5.25 4.12 -17.39
CA ASN A 105 4.70 4.85 -18.52
C ASN A 105 5.60 6.07 -18.71
N PRO A 106 6.43 6.13 -19.76
CA PRO A 106 7.37 7.22 -19.96
C PRO A 106 6.66 8.59 -20.08
N ILE A 107 5.39 8.61 -20.42
CA ILE A 107 4.55 9.80 -20.49
C ILE A 107 4.24 10.37 -19.08
N LYS A 108 4.30 9.54 -18.02
CA LYS A 108 4.06 10.01 -16.65
C LYS A 108 5.21 10.85 -16.08
N ASN A 109 6.44 10.64 -16.51
CA ASN A 109 7.60 11.38 -16.00
C ASN A 109 7.53 12.90 -16.27
N GLU A 110 6.72 13.36 -17.23
CA GLU A 110 6.52 14.78 -17.51
C GLU A 110 5.54 15.48 -16.56
N LYS A 111 4.80 14.73 -15.72
CA LYS A 111 3.76 15.26 -14.84
C LYS A 111 4.21 15.51 -13.38
N TYR A 112 5.44 15.17 -13.03
CA TYR A 112 5.91 15.42 -11.67
C TYR A 112 6.18 16.90 -11.45
N GLN A 113 5.36 17.52 -10.63
CA GLN A 113 5.55 18.91 -10.21
C GLN A 113 6.32 18.95 -8.89
N THR A 114 7.20 19.93 -8.77
CA THR A 114 7.86 20.22 -7.50
C THR A 114 6.80 20.55 -6.44
N ILE A 115 6.87 19.87 -5.31
CA ILE A 115 6.01 20.17 -4.16
C ILE A 115 6.57 21.43 -3.49
N ASP A 116 5.86 22.55 -3.64
CA ASP A 116 6.14 23.77 -2.89
C ASP A 116 5.47 23.66 -1.51
N CYS A 117 6.20 23.09 -0.55
CA CYS A 117 5.76 22.94 0.84
C CYS A 117 6.53 23.93 1.74
N GLN A 118 5.84 24.91 2.27
CA GLN A 118 6.40 25.89 3.21
C GLN A 118 6.37 25.39 4.68
N ARG A 119 5.76 24.24 4.91
CA ARG A 119 5.60 23.69 6.26
C ARG A 119 6.93 23.17 6.81
N ARG A 120 7.21 23.57 8.04
CA ARG A 120 8.39 23.10 8.79
C ARG A 120 7.95 22.30 10.00
N TYR A 121 8.68 21.24 10.29
CA TYR A 121 8.44 20.38 11.44
C TYR A 121 9.63 20.49 12.41
N SER A 122 9.35 20.63 13.71
CA SER A 122 10.39 20.60 14.72
C SER A 122 10.94 19.18 14.91
N LEU A 123 12.19 19.06 15.27
CA LEU A 123 12.81 17.76 15.55
C LEU A 123 12.07 17.00 16.66
N SER A 124 11.62 17.69 17.69
CA SER A 124 10.83 17.09 18.78
C SER A 124 9.50 16.51 18.27
N HIS A 125 8.83 17.20 17.33
CA HIS A 125 7.61 16.68 16.69
C HIS A 125 7.90 15.42 15.90
N ILE A 126 8.96 15.40 15.11
CA ILE A 126 9.38 14.23 14.33
C ILE A 126 9.67 13.04 15.25
N LEU A 127 10.48 13.24 16.29
CA LEU A 127 10.84 12.18 17.24
C LEU A 127 9.61 11.63 17.99
N LEU A 128 8.67 12.49 18.38
CA LEU A 128 7.44 12.07 19.03
C LEU A 128 6.54 11.26 18.08
N SER A 129 6.46 11.69 16.83
CA SER A 129 5.70 10.99 15.79
C SER A 129 6.31 9.63 15.46
N MET A 130 7.64 9.52 15.42
CA MET A 130 8.34 8.23 15.27
C MET A 130 8.03 7.27 16.41
N LYS A 131 8.01 7.74 17.67
CA LYS A 131 7.61 6.90 18.80
C LYS A 131 6.17 6.40 18.71
N ARG A 132 5.26 7.23 18.19
CA ARG A 132 3.86 6.83 17.94
C ARG A 132 3.80 5.80 16.82
N PHE A 133 4.51 6.03 15.74
CA PHE A 133 4.63 5.12 14.61
C PHE A 133 5.09 3.72 15.06
N GLU A 134 6.17 3.63 15.84
CA GLU A 134 6.67 2.36 16.38
C GLU A 134 5.63 1.64 17.27
N ARG A 135 4.89 2.40 18.07
CA ARG A 135 3.82 1.83 18.92
C ARG A 135 2.64 1.28 18.12
N GLN A 136 2.33 1.87 16.99
CA GLN A 136 1.25 1.43 16.11
C GLN A 136 1.63 0.20 15.28
N SER A 137 2.92 -0.09 15.07
CA SER A 137 3.42 -1.24 14.31
C SER A 137 3.21 -2.57 15.07
N VAL A 138 1.96 -2.95 15.25
CA VAL A 138 1.55 -4.11 16.07
C VAL A 138 1.88 -5.42 15.35
N VAL A 139 1.58 -5.51 14.06
CA VAL A 139 1.85 -6.71 13.26
C VAL A 139 3.34 -6.94 13.17
N TYR A 140 4.11 -5.89 12.86
CA TYR A 140 5.57 -5.97 12.81
C TYR A 140 6.18 -6.48 14.12
N ARG A 141 5.75 -5.95 15.26
CA ARG A 141 6.27 -6.36 16.57
C ARG A 141 5.90 -7.79 16.95
N ARG A 142 4.72 -8.26 16.52
CA ARG A 142 4.21 -9.59 16.85
C ARG A 142 4.81 -10.67 15.95
N VAL A 143 4.97 -10.39 14.67
CA VAL A 143 5.29 -11.40 13.66
C VAL A 143 6.52 -11.04 12.85
N GLY A 144 6.79 -9.75 12.61
CA GLY A 144 7.77 -9.27 11.63
C GLY A 144 7.24 -9.39 10.20
N GLY A 145 8.12 -9.20 9.21
CA GLY A 145 7.82 -9.47 7.80
C GLY A 145 6.83 -8.51 7.12
N VAL A 146 6.52 -7.37 7.76
CA VAL A 146 5.69 -6.31 7.18
C VAL A 146 6.45 -4.99 7.12
N HIS A 147 6.00 -4.13 6.23
CA HIS A 147 6.33 -2.72 6.19
C HIS A 147 5.22 -1.91 6.84
N SER A 148 5.57 -0.77 7.42
CA SER A 148 4.63 0.16 8.03
C SER A 148 4.81 1.54 7.41
N VAL A 149 3.70 2.23 7.18
CA VAL A 149 3.68 3.63 6.73
C VAL A 149 2.62 4.38 7.54
N LEU A 150 3.01 5.55 8.05
CA LEU A 150 2.12 6.51 8.68
C LEU A 150 2.05 7.76 7.82
N PHE A 151 0.88 8.06 7.28
CA PHE A 151 0.55 9.36 6.74
C PHE A 151 0.12 10.26 7.90
N HIS A 152 0.76 11.40 8.06
CA HIS A 152 0.49 12.31 9.16
C HIS A 152 0.26 13.74 8.68
N HIS A 153 -0.96 14.21 8.83
CA HIS A 153 -1.37 15.60 8.71
C HIS A 153 -1.95 16.07 10.05
N HIS A 154 -1.95 17.37 10.36
CA HIS A 154 -2.45 17.87 11.64
C HIS A 154 -3.93 17.53 11.92
N SER A 155 -4.75 17.41 10.89
CA SER A 155 -6.18 17.11 11.00
C SER A 155 -6.54 15.66 10.61
N PHE A 156 -5.60 14.88 10.10
CA PHE A 156 -5.87 13.53 9.61
C PHE A 156 -4.62 12.65 9.65
N GLY A 157 -4.78 11.42 10.07
CA GLY A 157 -3.68 10.46 10.11
C GLY A 157 -4.15 9.06 9.72
N VAL A 158 -3.33 8.35 8.96
CA VAL A 158 -3.56 6.94 8.57
C VAL A 158 -2.31 6.15 8.80
N PHE A 159 -2.43 5.04 9.51
CA PHE A 159 -1.35 4.07 9.72
C PHE A 159 -1.69 2.76 9.03
N ILE A 160 -0.78 2.26 8.21
CA ILE A 160 -0.94 1.02 7.44
C ILE A 160 0.26 0.10 7.68
N GLU A 161 -0.03 -1.19 7.84
CA GLU A 161 0.96 -2.27 7.75
C GLU A 161 0.59 -3.18 6.58
N ASP A 162 1.59 -3.58 5.78
CA ASP A 162 1.44 -4.57 4.70
C ASP A 162 2.76 -5.30 4.44
N ILE A 163 2.69 -6.46 3.80
CA ILE A 163 3.88 -7.23 3.37
C ILE A 163 4.66 -6.50 2.27
N GLY A 164 4.00 -5.63 1.50
CA GLY A 164 4.59 -4.79 0.46
C GLY A 164 4.61 -3.31 0.86
N ARG A 165 5.78 -2.66 0.78
CA ARG A 165 5.86 -1.21 1.05
C ARG A 165 5.00 -0.40 0.08
N HIS A 166 4.93 -0.79 -1.20
CA HIS A 166 4.10 -0.14 -2.21
C HIS A 166 2.61 -0.27 -1.86
N ASN A 167 2.18 -1.46 -1.41
CA ASN A 167 0.81 -1.66 -0.93
C ASN A 167 0.45 -0.68 0.20
N CYS A 168 1.40 -0.38 1.10
CA CYS A 168 1.14 0.60 2.16
C CYS A 168 0.83 1.98 1.59
N PHE A 169 1.60 2.43 0.59
CA PHE A 169 1.37 3.72 -0.07
C PHE A 169 0.07 3.71 -0.88
N ASP A 170 -0.18 2.65 -1.65
CA ASP A 170 -1.42 2.53 -2.43
C ASP A 170 -2.65 2.50 -1.51
N LYS A 171 -2.62 1.77 -0.39
CA LYS A 171 -3.70 1.81 0.61
C LYS A 171 -3.96 3.22 1.14
N ILE A 172 -2.90 3.94 1.49
CA ILE A 172 -3.02 5.34 1.95
C ILE A 172 -3.59 6.22 0.84
N THR A 173 -3.08 6.11 -0.38
CA THR A 173 -3.56 6.87 -1.54
C THR A 173 -5.04 6.59 -1.80
N GLY A 174 -5.45 5.32 -1.79
CA GLY A 174 -6.85 4.94 -1.92
C GLY A 174 -7.73 5.50 -0.80
N ILE A 175 -7.26 5.46 0.46
CA ILE A 175 -7.97 6.07 1.59
C ILE A 175 -8.12 7.58 1.38
N LEU A 176 -7.07 8.26 0.92
CA LEU A 176 -7.12 9.70 0.68
C LEU A 176 -8.08 10.05 -0.47
N LEU A 177 -8.07 9.27 -1.56
CA LEU A 177 -8.96 9.46 -2.70
C LEU A 177 -10.43 9.24 -2.31
N THR A 178 -10.73 8.12 -1.66
CA THR A 178 -12.12 7.78 -1.28
C THR A 178 -12.72 8.72 -0.24
N ASN A 179 -11.88 9.43 0.52
CA ASN A 179 -12.31 10.40 1.52
C ASN A 179 -12.14 11.87 1.06
N ASP A 180 -11.82 12.10 -0.21
CA ASP A 180 -11.57 13.45 -0.76
C ASP A 180 -10.52 14.24 0.06
N LYS A 181 -9.37 13.60 0.33
CA LYS A 181 -8.29 14.14 1.17
C LYS A 181 -6.94 14.25 0.47
N MET A 182 -6.88 14.08 -0.85
CA MET A 182 -5.62 14.16 -1.61
C MET A 182 -4.93 15.52 -1.47
N GLN A 183 -5.69 16.60 -1.28
CA GLN A 183 -5.16 17.95 -1.05
C GLN A 183 -4.30 18.04 0.22
N LEU A 184 -4.47 17.12 1.19
CA LEU A 184 -3.69 17.12 2.44
C LEU A 184 -2.24 16.63 2.23
N VAL A 185 -1.97 15.93 1.13
CA VAL A 185 -0.65 15.34 0.84
C VAL A 185 0.45 16.41 0.84
N ARG A 186 0.13 17.59 0.30
CA ARG A 186 1.07 18.70 0.16
C ARG A 186 1.69 19.14 1.49
N ASP A 187 0.89 19.12 2.57
CA ASP A 187 1.28 19.61 3.89
C ASP A 187 1.44 18.47 4.92
N SER A 188 1.69 17.27 4.43
CA SER A 188 1.80 16.06 5.25
C SER A 188 3.21 15.53 5.37
N VAL A 189 3.42 14.63 6.32
CA VAL A 189 4.66 13.87 6.49
C VAL A 189 4.36 12.38 6.46
N PHE A 190 5.19 11.63 5.75
CA PHE A 190 5.18 10.17 5.77
C PHE A 190 6.29 9.65 6.69
N PHE A 191 5.94 8.76 7.60
CA PHE A 191 6.89 7.97 8.37
C PHE A 191 6.86 6.55 7.83
N VAL A 192 8.02 6.00 7.49
CA VAL A 192 8.13 4.73 6.76
C VAL A 192 9.15 3.84 7.43
N SER A 193 8.83 2.55 7.60
CA SER A 193 9.76 1.56 8.19
C SER A 193 10.84 1.07 7.22
N GLY A 194 10.66 1.31 5.92
CA GLY A 194 11.55 0.84 4.85
C GLY A 194 12.12 1.97 4.01
N ARG A 195 12.91 1.59 3.00
CA ARG A 195 13.41 2.54 2.01
C ARG A 195 12.27 3.01 1.10
N VAL A 196 12.31 4.27 0.71
CA VAL A 196 11.46 4.85 -0.33
C VAL A 196 12.29 4.96 -1.60
N SER A 197 11.79 4.40 -2.70
CA SER A 197 12.38 4.51 -4.03
C SER A 197 11.74 5.66 -4.80
N SER A 198 12.34 6.03 -5.91
CA SER A 198 11.83 7.07 -6.82
C SER A 198 10.73 6.57 -7.77
N GLU A 199 10.28 5.34 -7.58
CA GLU A 199 9.21 4.69 -8.37
C GLU A 199 7.83 5.10 -7.88
#